data_de74f2aa7c9c77b606f4bd0e689a3239
#
_entry.id   de74f2aa7c9c77b606f4bd0e689a3239
#
_cell.length_a   1.000
_cell.length_b   1.000
_cell.length_c   1.000
_cell.angle_alpha   90.00
_cell.angle_beta   90.00
_cell.angle_gamma   90.00
#
_symmetry.space_group_name_H-M   'P 1'
#
loop_
_entity.id
_entity.type
_entity.pdbx_description
1 polymer ?
#
loop_
_entity_poly.entity_id
_entity_poly.type
_entity_poly.pdbx_seq_one_letter_code
_entity_poly.pdbx_strand_id
1 'polypeptide(L)'
;MRPVLLSQIAQWCEARLMGDDLSISHVSTDTRDLSKGCLFVALRGENHDAHDFIANAEQAGAAAVLVSRPVQTSLPQILCSDTQEALAEFAAGMQQGRKAVVVALTGSNGKTSVKNLITEILSRSGNTYSTPGNRNNEIGLPMAVLEAPEDAEFAIYEMGAGKPGDIAYLCSIVAPQVSVINNIGPAHLERMGSLFGIAETKGAIYEALSDDGVAVINADDAFAPYFAQRVGHRRIFRYGIENDADIRATHIQLRSEQSVFELHTPAGKQTITLALPGRHNVMNALAATGLALAAGAHFDAIVQGLQAATPVKG
;
A
#
# COMPACT_ATOMS: atom_id res chain seq x y z
N MET A 1 0.78 8.58 -14.41
CA MET A 1 1.29 7.28 -14.93
C MET A 1 1.96 7.47 -16.29
N ARG A 2 2.85 6.55 -16.73
CA ARG A 2 3.36 6.56 -18.11
C ARG A 2 2.21 6.40 -19.12
N PRO A 3 2.35 6.97 -20.34
CA PRO A 3 1.39 6.71 -21.40
C PRO A 3 1.30 5.21 -21.72
N VAL A 4 0.09 4.70 -21.91
CA VAL A 4 -0.19 3.30 -22.23
C VAL A 4 -1.32 3.21 -23.24
N LEU A 5 -1.21 2.30 -24.21
CA LEU A 5 -2.24 2.06 -25.22
C LEU A 5 -3.44 1.32 -24.62
N LEU A 6 -4.64 1.64 -25.10
CA LEU A 6 -5.87 0.94 -24.70
C LEU A 6 -5.80 -0.56 -24.99
N SER A 7 -5.18 -0.95 -26.10
CA SER A 7 -4.94 -2.36 -26.45
C SER A 7 -4.08 -3.09 -25.42
N GLN A 8 -3.07 -2.41 -24.85
CA GLN A 8 -2.23 -2.99 -23.79
C GLN A 8 -3.02 -3.16 -22.48
N ILE A 9 -3.86 -2.17 -22.15
CA ILE A 9 -4.75 -2.29 -20.98
C ILE A 9 -5.72 -3.45 -21.19
N ALA A 10 -6.36 -3.52 -22.37
CA ALA A 10 -7.28 -4.60 -22.70
C ALA A 10 -6.62 -5.99 -22.61
N GLN A 11 -5.33 -6.10 -23.00
CA GLN A 11 -4.56 -7.33 -22.86
C GLN A 11 -4.33 -7.71 -21.39
N TRP A 12 -3.94 -6.75 -20.53
CA TRP A 12 -3.74 -7.02 -19.10
C TRP A 12 -5.05 -7.45 -18.40
N CYS A 13 -6.18 -6.86 -18.81
CA CYS A 13 -7.50 -7.09 -18.24
C CYS A 13 -8.27 -8.26 -18.92
N GLU A 14 -7.64 -9.02 -19.78
CA GLU A 14 -8.30 -10.07 -20.59
C GLU A 14 -9.61 -9.56 -21.26
N ALA A 15 -9.61 -8.28 -21.65
CA ALA A 15 -10.75 -7.52 -22.13
C ALA A 15 -10.68 -7.29 -23.63
N ARG A 16 -11.79 -6.86 -24.21
CA ARG A 16 -11.91 -6.53 -25.64
C ARG A 16 -11.90 -5.01 -25.84
N LEU A 17 -10.98 -4.51 -26.67
CA LEU A 17 -11.02 -3.14 -27.18
C LEU A 17 -12.03 -3.01 -28.34
N MET A 18 -12.90 -2.02 -28.25
CA MET A 18 -13.85 -1.62 -29.28
C MET A 18 -13.61 -0.14 -29.63
N GLY A 19 -13.27 0.17 -30.85
CA GLY A 19 -12.92 1.51 -31.33
C GLY A 19 -11.42 1.70 -31.51
N ASP A 20 -10.99 2.98 -31.56
CA ASP A 20 -9.60 3.36 -31.81
C ASP A 20 -8.66 3.02 -30.64
N ASP A 21 -7.42 2.64 -30.97
CA ASP A 21 -6.37 2.38 -29.98
C ASP A 21 -5.64 3.68 -29.62
N LEU A 22 -6.06 4.30 -28.53
CA LEU A 22 -5.51 5.56 -28.04
C LEU A 22 -4.51 5.33 -26.91
N SER A 23 -3.56 6.27 -26.77
CA SER A 23 -2.66 6.31 -25.60
C SER A 23 -3.23 7.21 -24.52
N ILE A 24 -3.32 6.70 -23.30
CA ILE A 24 -3.79 7.44 -22.12
C ILE A 24 -2.71 7.53 -21.04
N SER A 25 -2.77 8.57 -20.22
CA SER A 25 -1.85 8.80 -19.10
C SER A 25 -2.54 9.09 -17.77
N HIS A 26 -3.87 9.09 -17.76
CA HIS A 26 -4.70 9.36 -16.59
C HIS A 26 -5.90 8.41 -16.54
N VAL A 27 -6.34 8.09 -15.32
CA VAL A 27 -7.52 7.28 -15.04
C VAL A 27 -8.39 8.01 -14.04
N SER A 28 -9.70 7.94 -14.20
CA SER A 28 -10.65 8.41 -13.20
C SER A 28 -11.80 7.41 -13.02
N THR A 29 -12.32 7.33 -11.82
CA THR A 29 -13.54 6.60 -11.44
C THR A 29 -14.68 7.56 -11.06
N ASP A 30 -14.43 8.88 -11.12
CA ASP A 30 -15.38 9.92 -10.73
C ASP A 30 -15.52 10.99 -11.82
N THR A 31 -16.73 11.17 -12.35
CA THR A 31 -17.00 12.15 -13.41
C THR A 31 -16.92 13.61 -12.94
N ARG A 32 -16.92 13.85 -11.62
CA ARG A 32 -16.85 15.20 -11.02
C ARG A 32 -15.40 15.71 -10.94
N ASP A 33 -14.43 14.79 -10.91
CA ASP A 33 -12.99 15.08 -10.86
C ASP A 33 -12.27 14.32 -11.98
N LEU A 34 -12.66 14.62 -13.23
CA LEU A 34 -12.18 13.92 -14.40
C LEU A 34 -11.17 14.77 -15.16
N SER A 35 -9.94 14.28 -15.31
CA SER A 35 -8.93 14.91 -16.14
C SER A 35 -9.23 14.68 -17.64
N LYS A 36 -9.14 15.72 -18.46
CA LYS A 36 -9.34 15.57 -19.91
C LYS A 36 -8.34 14.56 -20.51
N GLY A 37 -8.84 13.72 -21.40
CA GLY A 37 -8.02 12.67 -22.03
C GLY A 37 -7.79 11.43 -21.17
N CYS A 38 -8.49 11.26 -20.04
CA CYS A 38 -8.36 10.08 -19.20
C CYS A 38 -9.18 8.88 -19.72
N LEU A 39 -8.85 7.71 -19.19
CA LEU A 39 -9.74 6.53 -19.19
C LEU A 39 -10.71 6.67 -18.02
N PHE A 40 -12.01 6.69 -18.30
CA PHE A 40 -13.03 6.60 -17.26
C PHE A 40 -13.38 5.14 -16.98
N VAL A 41 -13.24 4.70 -15.73
CA VAL A 41 -13.59 3.35 -15.29
C VAL A 41 -14.99 3.37 -14.69
N ALA A 42 -15.93 2.69 -15.31
CA ALA A 42 -17.31 2.63 -14.88
C ALA A 42 -17.50 1.56 -13.79
N LEU A 43 -17.14 1.89 -12.55
CA LEU A 43 -17.32 1.00 -11.41
C LEU A 43 -18.80 0.82 -11.07
N ARG A 44 -19.16 -0.39 -10.60
CA ARG A 44 -20.47 -0.70 -10.08
C ARG A 44 -20.41 -0.80 -8.56
N GLY A 45 -21.04 0.14 -7.87
CA GLY A 45 -21.19 0.14 -6.42
C GLY A 45 -22.54 -0.44 -5.99
N GLU A 46 -22.75 -0.55 -4.67
CA GLU A 46 -24.01 -1.03 -4.09
C GLU A 46 -25.22 -0.14 -4.44
N ASN A 47 -25.03 1.16 -4.50
CA ASN A 47 -26.10 2.15 -4.68
C ASN A 47 -26.07 2.86 -6.05
N HIS A 48 -24.98 2.80 -6.77
CA HIS A 48 -24.77 3.52 -8.04
C HIS A 48 -24.02 2.65 -9.05
N ASP A 49 -24.45 2.72 -10.31
CA ASP A 49 -23.74 2.11 -11.43
C ASP A 49 -23.15 3.25 -12.29
N ALA A 50 -21.82 3.34 -12.32
CA ALA A 50 -21.13 4.39 -13.06
C ALA A 50 -21.30 4.29 -14.57
N HIS A 51 -21.83 3.17 -15.10
CA HIS A 51 -22.23 3.08 -16.51
C HIS A 51 -23.36 4.07 -16.86
N ASP A 52 -24.16 4.52 -15.90
CA ASP A 52 -25.21 5.51 -16.13
C ASP A 52 -24.64 6.93 -16.34
N PHE A 53 -23.35 7.15 -16.03
CA PHE A 53 -22.67 8.43 -16.14
C PHE A 53 -21.69 8.53 -17.32
N ILE A 54 -21.74 7.61 -18.28
CA ILE A 54 -20.85 7.62 -19.46
C ILE A 54 -21.00 8.91 -20.28
N ALA A 55 -22.23 9.38 -20.49
CA ALA A 55 -22.45 10.65 -21.19
C ALA A 55 -21.83 11.85 -20.45
N ASN A 56 -21.84 11.84 -19.12
CA ASN A 56 -21.17 12.86 -18.32
C ASN A 56 -19.64 12.78 -18.46
N ALA A 57 -19.07 11.56 -18.45
CA ALA A 57 -17.64 11.36 -18.65
C ALA A 57 -17.19 11.83 -20.04
N GLU A 58 -17.96 11.54 -21.10
CA GLU A 58 -17.72 11.99 -22.46
C GLU A 58 -17.76 13.53 -22.54
N GLN A 59 -18.78 14.17 -21.96
CA GLN A 59 -18.90 15.63 -21.90
C GLN A 59 -17.77 16.28 -21.09
N ALA A 60 -17.29 15.65 -20.04
CA ALA A 60 -16.17 16.12 -19.23
C ALA A 60 -14.82 15.92 -19.92
N GLY A 61 -14.77 15.20 -21.06
CA GLY A 61 -13.59 15.04 -21.88
C GLY A 61 -12.79 13.77 -21.64
N ALA A 62 -13.40 12.69 -21.17
CA ALA A 62 -12.79 11.37 -21.18
C ALA A 62 -12.39 11.00 -22.62
N ALA A 63 -11.27 10.30 -22.80
CA ALA A 63 -10.81 9.81 -24.10
C ALA A 63 -11.28 8.39 -24.41
N ALA A 64 -11.55 7.59 -23.39
CA ALA A 64 -12.01 6.21 -23.48
C ALA A 64 -12.75 5.79 -22.21
N VAL A 65 -13.45 4.67 -22.28
CA VAL A 65 -14.18 4.09 -21.14
C VAL A 65 -13.83 2.61 -20.93
N LEU A 66 -13.74 2.20 -19.66
CA LEU A 66 -13.65 0.78 -19.27
C LEU A 66 -14.98 0.39 -18.65
N VAL A 67 -15.64 -0.60 -19.25
CA VAL A 67 -17.05 -0.94 -18.99
C VAL A 67 -17.25 -2.46 -18.91
N SER A 68 -18.26 -2.90 -18.14
CA SER A 68 -18.64 -4.33 -18.07
C SER A 68 -19.78 -4.73 -19.01
N ARG A 69 -20.37 -3.78 -19.72
CA ARG A 69 -21.35 -3.99 -20.77
C ARG A 69 -21.17 -2.96 -21.88
N PRO A 70 -21.51 -3.25 -23.14
CA PRO A 70 -21.48 -2.24 -24.20
C PRO A 70 -22.38 -1.04 -23.85
N VAL A 71 -21.87 0.17 -24.08
CA VAL A 71 -22.60 1.42 -23.84
C VAL A 71 -22.68 2.26 -25.11
N GLN A 72 -23.69 3.14 -25.18
CA GLN A 72 -23.82 4.09 -26.28
C GLN A 72 -22.91 5.31 -26.02
N THR A 73 -21.82 5.41 -26.77
CA THR A 73 -20.85 6.51 -26.68
C THR A 73 -20.04 6.55 -27.99
N SER A 74 -19.48 7.71 -28.31
CA SER A 74 -18.51 7.85 -29.40
C SER A 74 -17.09 7.43 -29.01
N LEU A 75 -16.84 7.23 -27.71
CA LEU A 75 -15.52 6.90 -27.16
C LEU A 75 -15.14 5.43 -27.40
N PRO A 76 -13.85 5.11 -27.60
CA PRO A 76 -13.36 3.74 -27.51
C PRO A 76 -13.73 3.10 -26.16
N GLN A 77 -14.07 1.81 -26.19
CA GLN A 77 -14.50 1.06 -25.01
C GLN A 77 -13.58 -0.13 -24.79
N ILE A 78 -13.09 -0.31 -23.57
CA ILE A 78 -12.52 -1.57 -23.11
C ILE A 78 -13.64 -2.33 -22.40
N LEU A 79 -14.10 -3.42 -23.02
CA LEU A 79 -15.18 -4.25 -22.51
C LEU A 79 -14.60 -5.45 -21.75
N CYS A 80 -14.83 -5.52 -20.44
CA CYS A 80 -14.39 -6.56 -19.54
C CYS A 80 -15.58 -7.28 -18.87
N SER A 81 -15.32 -8.30 -18.06
CA SER A 81 -16.34 -9.01 -17.27
C SER A 81 -16.72 -8.22 -15.99
N ASP A 82 -15.70 -7.66 -15.31
CA ASP A 82 -15.84 -6.87 -14.09
C ASP A 82 -14.86 -5.69 -14.12
N THR A 83 -15.38 -4.48 -13.93
CA THR A 83 -14.59 -3.24 -14.04
C THR A 83 -13.69 -3.01 -12.81
N GLN A 84 -14.00 -3.58 -11.65
CA GLN A 84 -13.17 -3.52 -10.47
C GLN A 84 -11.97 -4.47 -10.61
N GLU A 85 -12.19 -5.69 -11.07
CA GLU A 85 -11.12 -6.65 -11.38
C GLU A 85 -10.21 -6.10 -12.47
N ALA A 86 -10.78 -5.58 -13.56
CA ALA A 86 -10.01 -4.96 -14.65
C ALA A 86 -9.17 -3.76 -14.17
N LEU A 87 -9.68 -2.94 -13.26
CA LEU A 87 -8.90 -1.84 -12.66
C LEU A 87 -7.68 -2.37 -11.89
N ALA A 88 -7.85 -3.46 -11.14
CA ALA A 88 -6.76 -4.10 -10.41
C ALA A 88 -5.72 -4.74 -11.34
N GLU A 89 -6.15 -5.45 -12.39
CA GLU A 89 -5.28 -6.05 -13.39
C GLU A 89 -4.51 -4.99 -14.20
N PHE A 90 -5.17 -3.89 -14.54
CA PHE A 90 -4.51 -2.73 -15.14
C PHE A 90 -3.43 -2.17 -14.22
N ALA A 91 -3.74 -1.94 -12.94
CA ALA A 91 -2.78 -1.45 -11.98
C ALA A 91 -1.59 -2.42 -11.80
N ALA A 92 -1.85 -3.73 -11.74
CA ALA A 92 -0.81 -4.76 -11.65
C ALA A 92 0.08 -4.77 -12.92
N GLY A 93 -0.50 -4.65 -14.11
CA GLY A 93 0.25 -4.53 -15.37
C GLY A 93 1.16 -3.29 -15.41
N MET A 94 0.68 -2.16 -14.88
CA MET A 94 1.49 -0.95 -14.74
C MET A 94 2.60 -1.12 -13.70
N GLN A 95 2.33 -1.83 -12.61
CA GLN A 95 3.29 -2.07 -11.51
C GLN A 95 4.46 -2.96 -11.96
N GLN A 96 4.22 -4.00 -12.75
CA GLN A 96 5.24 -4.95 -13.22
C GLN A 96 6.41 -4.28 -13.97
N GLY A 97 6.20 -3.12 -14.59
CA GLY A 97 7.24 -2.38 -15.32
C GLY A 97 8.09 -1.44 -14.45
N ARG A 98 7.77 -1.30 -13.16
CA ARG A 98 8.45 -0.35 -12.26
C ARG A 98 9.66 -0.97 -11.57
N LYS A 99 10.67 -0.11 -11.33
CA LYS A 99 11.90 -0.50 -10.62
C LYS A 99 11.89 -0.16 -9.14
N ALA A 100 10.84 0.52 -8.67
CA ALA A 100 10.71 0.91 -7.28
C ALA A 100 10.75 -0.30 -6.34
N VAL A 101 11.43 -0.16 -5.21
CA VAL A 101 11.31 -1.10 -4.09
C VAL A 101 9.90 -0.95 -3.49
N VAL A 102 9.12 -2.03 -3.54
CA VAL A 102 7.74 -2.03 -3.05
C VAL A 102 7.70 -2.41 -1.59
N VAL A 103 7.24 -1.48 -0.76
CA VAL A 103 7.02 -1.66 0.68
C VAL A 103 5.52 -1.74 0.95
N ALA A 104 5.04 -2.86 1.46
CA ALA A 104 3.64 -3.05 1.82
C ALA A 104 3.46 -3.12 3.34
N LEU A 105 2.41 -2.51 3.86
CA LEU A 105 2.12 -2.55 5.28
C LEU A 105 0.63 -2.73 5.57
N THR A 106 0.34 -3.53 6.57
CA THR A 106 -1.00 -3.73 7.13
C THR A 106 -0.96 -3.80 8.66
N GLY A 107 -2.09 -4.01 9.29
CA GLY A 107 -2.22 -4.13 10.72
C GLY A 107 -3.62 -3.71 11.19
N SER A 108 -3.96 -4.03 12.40
CA SER A 108 -5.23 -3.58 12.99
C SER A 108 -5.19 -2.08 13.28
N ASN A 109 -4.07 -1.60 13.86
CA ASN A 109 -3.87 -0.20 14.25
C ASN A 109 -2.50 0.32 13.79
N GLY A 110 -2.36 1.66 13.68
CA GLY A 110 -1.08 2.33 13.46
C GLY A 110 -0.57 2.30 12.02
N LYS A 111 -1.30 1.76 11.06
CA LYS A 111 -0.89 1.68 9.64
C LYS A 111 -0.46 3.03 9.08
N THR A 112 -1.30 4.03 9.18
CA THR A 112 -1.02 5.38 8.65
C THR A 112 0.16 6.04 9.36
N SER A 113 0.33 5.82 10.67
CA SER A 113 1.50 6.30 11.40
C SER A 113 2.78 5.65 10.89
N VAL A 114 2.80 4.32 10.70
CA VAL A 114 3.95 3.61 10.12
C VAL A 114 4.21 4.08 8.70
N LYS A 115 3.16 4.22 7.86
CA LYS A 115 3.29 4.76 6.50
C LYS A 115 3.98 6.12 6.49
N ASN A 116 3.56 7.04 7.34
CA ASN A 116 4.14 8.39 7.38
C ASN A 116 5.60 8.35 7.86
N LEU A 117 5.89 7.56 8.91
CA LEU A 117 7.26 7.41 9.42
C LEU A 117 8.21 6.82 8.36
N ILE A 118 7.79 5.75 7.66
CA ILE A 118 8.62 5.14 6.61
C ILE A 118 8.77 6.09 5.41
N THR A 119 7.73 6.87 5.07
CA THR A 119 7.79 7.88 4.00
C THR A 119 8.83 8.95 4.35
N GLU A 120 8.81 9.46 5.59
CA GLU A 120 9.81 10.44 6.07
C GLU A 120 11.24 9.89 6.01
N ILE A 121 11.44 8.62 6.33
CA ILE A 121 12.75 7.98 6.28
C ILE A 121 13.20 7.79 4.82
N LEU A 122 12.38 7.14 3.99
CA LEU A 122 12.79 6.78 2.62
C LEU A 122 12.94 8.01 1.72
N SER A 123 12.18 9.08 1.95
CA SER A 123 12.35 10.36 1.21
C SER A 123 13.74 11.00 1.41
N ARG A 124 14.51 10.57 2.40
CA ARG A 124 15.91 10.96 2.60
C ARG A 124 16.90 10.02 1.89
N SER A 125 16.39 8.91 1.37
CA SER A 125 17.19 7.92 0.66
C SER A 125 16.98 7.96 -0.85
N GLY A 126 15.82 8.43 -1.31
CA GLY A 126 15.48 8.51 -2.73
C GLY A 126 14.06 9.02 -3.00
N ASN A 127 13.69 9.07 -4.28
CA ASN A 127 12.35 9.49 -4.68
C ASN A 127 11.31 8.48 -4.18
N THR A 128 10.46 8.93 -3.25
CA THR A 128 9.54 8.07 -2.51
C THR A 128 8.08 8.45 -2.77
N TYR A 129 7.30 7.47 -3.20
CA TYR A 129 5.86 7.56 -3.29
C TYR A 129 5.20 6.79 -2.15
N SER A 130 4.11 7.30 -1.62
CA SER A 130 3.28 6.58 -0.65
C SER A 130 1.79 6.74 -0.94
N THR A 131 1.00 5.72 -0.62
CA THR A 131 -0.46 5.75 -0.79
C THR A 131 -1.07 7.04 -0.24
N PRO A 132 -1.74 7.88 -1.06
CA PRO A 132 -2.40 9.09 -0.59
C PRO A 132 -3.58 8.79 0.34
N GLY A 133 -3.70 9.52 1.44
CA GLY A 133 -4.83 9.40 2.36
C GLY A 133 -5.02 7.96 2.87
N ASN A 134 -6.26 7.45 2.74
CA ASN A 134 -6.69 6.10 3.12
C ASN A 134 -7.05 5.21 1.93
N ARG A 135 -6.46 5.42 0.76
CA ARG A 135 -6.70 4.61 -0.46
C ARG A 135 -6.08 3.21 -0.34
N ASN A 136 -6.56 2.41 0.60
CA ASN A 136 -5.97 1.15 1.03
C ASN A 136 -6.88 -0.08 0.79
N ASN A 137 -7.94 0.08 0.00
CA ASN A 137 -8.91 -0.96 -0.33
C ASN A 137 -8.86 -1.35 -1.82
N GLU A 138 -9.78 -2.20 -2.26
CA GLU A 138 -9.88 -2.80 -3.59
C GLU A 138 -10.03 -1.81 -4.76
N ILE A 139 -10.42 -0.57 -4.49
CA ILE A 139 -10.49 0.51 -5.49
C ILE A 139 -9.36 1.51 -5.28
N GLY A 140 -9.14 1.90 -4.02
CA GLY A 140 -8.17 2.93 -3.67
C GLY A 140 -6.72 2.55 -3.96
N LEU A 141 -6.34 1.30 -3.67
CA LEU A 141 -4.96 0.83 -3.93
C LEU A 141 -4.63 0.78 -5.42
N PRO A 142 -5.45 0.18 -6.31
CA PRO A 142 -5.21 0.25 -7.75
C PRO A 142 -5.04 1.68 -8.26
N MET A 143 -5.90 2.61 -7.83
CA MET A 143 -5.79 4.02 -8.21
C MET A 143 -4.47 4.64 -7.71
N ALA A 144 -4.06 4.34 -6.48
CA ALA A 144 -2.77 4.80 -5.95
C ALA A 144 -1.59 4.22 -6.74
N VAL A 145 -1.65 2.95 -7.16
CA VAL A 145 -0.64 2.34 -8.02
C VAL A 145 -0.56 3.06 -9.38
N LEU A 146 -1.69 3.36 -9.99
CA LEU A 146 -1.73 4.07 -11.28
C LEU A 146 -1.21 5.51 -11.17
N GLU A 147 -1.38 6.19 -10.04
CA GLU A 147 -0.87 7.54 -9.79
C GLU A 147 0.63 7.58 -9.44
N ALA A 148 1.23 6.45 -9.03
CA ALA A 148 2.63 6.42 -8.62
C ALA A 148 3.57 6.89 -9.75
N PRO A 149 4.54 7.78 -9.46
CA PRO A 149 5.53 8.24 -10.44
C PRO A 149 6.40 7.10 -10.98
N GLU A 150 6.77 7.19 -12.24
CA GLU A 150 7.62 6.16 -12.88
C GLU A 150 9.08 6.18 -12.39
N ASP A 151 9.53 7.32 -11.91
CA ASP A 151 10.86 7.56 -11.36
C ASP A 151 10.95 7.36 -9.84
N ALA A 152 9.88 6.87 -9.21
CA ALA A 152 9.93 6.49 -7.80
C ALA A 152 10.94 5.36 -7.58
N GLU A 153 11.83 5.55 -6.60
CA GLU A 153 12.78 4.54 -6.15
C GLU A 153 12.15 3.66 -5.05
N PHE A 154 11.21 4.22 -4.31
CA PHE A 154 10.43 3.53 -3.27
C PHE A 154 8.94 3.77 -3.47
N ALA A 155 8.14 2.72 -3.35
CA ALA A 155 6.70 2.79 -3.39
C ALA A 155 6.09 2.12 -2.15
N ILE A 156 5.41 2.91 -1.31
CA ILE A 156 4.87 2.48 -0.03
C ILE A 156 3.35 2.34 -0.15
N TYR A 157 2.85 1.12 0.03
CA TYR A 157 1.42 0.81 -0.07
C TYR A 157 0.84 0.37 1.27
N GLU A 158 -0.09 1.18 1.80
CA GLU A 158 -0.91 0.82 2.95
C GLU A 158 -2.06 -0.08 2.50
N MET A 159 -2.29 -1.21 3.19
CA MET A 159 -3.32 -2.19 2.88
C MET A 159 -4.31 -2.34 4.02
N GLY A 160 -5.58 -2.06 3.73
CA GLY A 160 -6.71 -2.31 4.60
C GLY A 160 -7.30 -3.71 4.35
N ALA A 161 -7.92 -4.28 5.36
CA ALA A 161 -8.68 -5.52 5.22
C ALA A 161 -9.98 -5.44 6.01
N GLY A 162 -11.10 -5.69 5.37
CA GLY A 162 -12.44 -5.78 5.94
C GLY A 162 -13.02 -7.19 5.93
N LYS A 163 -12.48 -8.11 5.10
CA LYS A 163 -12.93 -9.49 4.94
C LYS A 163 -11.76 -10.42 4.59
N PRO A 164 -11.91 -11.74 4.76
CA PRO A 164 -10.92 -12.73 4.30
C PRO A 164 -10.59 -12.55 2.81
N GLY A 165 -9.30 -12.69 2.46
CA GLY A 165 -8.81 -12.57 1.09
C GLY A 165 -8.37 -11.16 0.67
N ASP A 166 -8.80 -10.10 1.36
CA ASP A 166 -8.51 -8.71 0.94
C ASP A 166 -7.00 -8.46 0.81
N ILE A 167 -6.18 -8.90 1.76
CA ILE A 167 -4.73 -8.66 1.69
C ILE A 167 -4.07 -9.43 0.56
N ALA A 168 -4.47 -10.69 0.33
CA ALA A 168 -3.96 -11.46 -0.79
C ALA A 168 -4.27 -10.76 -2.13
N TYR A 169 -5.50 -10.29 -2.29
CA TYR A 169 -5.94 -9.52 -3.46
C TYR A 169 -5.11 -8.24 -3.64
N LEU A 170 -4.92 -7.43 -2.59
CA LEU A 170 -4.13 -6.20 -2.70
C LEU A 170 -2.65 -6.48 -3.00
N CYS A 171 -2.09 -7.53 -2.43
CA CYS A 171 -0.72 -7.96 -2.71
C CYS A 171 -0.52 -8.42 -4.17
N SER A 172 -1.52 -9.06 -4.79
CA SER A 172 -1.42 -9.46 -6.20
C SER A 172 -1.24 -8.27 -7.15
N ILE A 173 -1.69 -7.08 -6.74
CA ILE A 173 -1.56 -5.84 -7.53
C ILE A 173 -0.15 -5.25 -7.43
N VAL A 174 0.48 -5.27 -6.25
CA VAL A 174 1.72 -4.53 -6.01
C VAL A 174 2.97 -5.39 -5.92
N ALA A 175 2.84 -6.70 -5.67
CA ALA A 175 3.95 -7.66 -5.54
C ALA A 175 5.06 -7.16 -4.58
N PRO A 176 4.85 -7.17 -3.25
CA PRO A 176 5.73 -6.52 -2.29
C PRO A 176 7.09 -7.23 -2.16
N GLN A 177 8.16 -6.44 -1.99
CA GLN A 177 9.51 -6.91 -1.66
C GLN A 177 9.82 -6.78 -0.16
N VAL A 178 9.20 -5.83 0.50
CA VAL A 178 9.32 -5.63 1.95
C VAL A 178 7.92 -5.49 2.54
N SER A 179 7.63 -6.18 3.63
CA SER A 179 6.31 -6.07 4.24
C SER A 179 6.31 -6.15 5.76
N VAL A 180 5.26 -5.56 6.38
CA VAL A 180 5.01 -5.62 7.82
C VAL A 180 3.54 -5.80 8.14
N ILE A 181 3.26 -6.60 9.17
CA ILE A 181 2.02 -6.54 9.93
C ILE A 181 2.34 -5.81 11.24
N ASN A 182 1.84 -4.58 11.38
CA ASN A 182 2.17 -3.75 12.54
C ASN A 182 1.70 -4.39 13.86
N ASN A 183 0.44 -4.84 13.89
CA ASN A 183 -0.14 -5.56 15.04
C ASN A 183 -1.42 -6.28 14.65
N ILE A 184 -1.83 -7.24 15.48
CA ILE A 184 -3.14 -7.89 15.44
C ILE A 184 -3.95 -7.44 16.66
N GLY A 185 -5.13 -6.91 16.41
CA GLY A 185 -6.08 -6.48 17.41
C GLY A 185 -7.54 -6.65 16.93
N PRO A 186 -8.53 -6.46 17.80
CA PRO A 186 -9.95 -6.68 17.48
C PRO A 186 -10.50 -5.61 16.53
N ALA A 187 -10.17 -5.71 15.25
CA ALA A 187 -10.69 -4.89 14.18
C ALA A 187 -11.51 -5.76 13.20
N HIS A 188 -12.72 -5.31 12.86
CA HIS A 188 -13.63 -6.04 11.94
C HIS A 188 -13.95 -7.48 12.37
N LEU A 189 -14.04 -7.75 13.68
CA LEU A 189 -14.29 -9.10 14.23
C LEU A 189 -15.53 -9.77 13.66
N GLU A 190 -16.61 -9.01 13.41
CA GLU A 190 -17.86 -9.53 12.85
C GLU A 190 -17.66 -10.20 11.48
N ARG A 191 -16.75 -9.67 10.66
CA ARG A 191 -16.48 -10.20 9.31
C ARG A 191 -15.31 -11.18 9.28
N MET A 192 -14.36 -11.05 10.21
CA MET A 192 -13.15 -11.89 10.32
C MET A 192 -13.34 -13.11 11.24
N GLY A 193 -14.40 -13.14 12.04
CA GLY A 193 -14.78 -14.22 12.95
C GLY A 193 -13.96 -14.30 14.24
N SER A 194 -12.64 -14.08 14.19
CA SER A 194 -11.74 -14.18 15.35
C SER A 194 -10.46 -13.38 15.16
N LEU A 195 -9.66 -13.22 16.23
CA LEU A 195 -8.31 -12.67 16.13
C LEU A 195 -7.40 -13.53 15.22
N PHE A 196 -7.60 -14.85 15.23
CA PHE A 196 -6.88 -15.74 14.32
C PHE A 196 -7.30 -15.50 12.87
N GLY A 197 -8.59 -15.30 12.56
CA GLY A 197 -9.07 -14.95 11.22
C GLY A 197 -8.48 -13.62 10.72
N ILE A 198 -8.29 -12.64 11.62
CA ILE A 198 -7.59 -11.38 11.31
C ILE A 198 -6.11 -11.66 11.00
N ALA A 199 -5.43 -12.47 11.83
CA ALA A 199 -4.03 -12.83 11.63
C ALA A 199 -3.84 -13.64 10.33
N GLU A 200 -4.73 -14.57 10.04
CA GLU A 200 -4.73 -15.37 8.81
C GLU A 200 -4.87 -14.48 7.57
N THR A 201 -5.88 -13.60 7.56
CA THR A 201 -6.11 -12.66 6.44
C THR A 201 -4.91 -11.75 6.22
N LYS A 202 -4.38 -11.14 7.29
CA LYS A 202 -3.23 -10.22 7.18
C LYS A 202 -1.94 -10.95 6.87
N GLY A 203 -1.79 -12.20 7.32
CA GLY A 203 -0.63 -13.05 7.08
C GLY A 203 -0.32 -13.28 5.59
N ALA A 204 -1.31 -13.16 4.72
CA ALA A 204 -1.14 -13.23 3.27
C ALA A 204 -0.11 -12.21 2.74
N ILE A 205 0.14 -11.10 3.44
CA ILE A 205 1.16 -10.12 3.05
C ILE A 205 2.58 -10.71 3.05
N TYR A 206 2.86 -11.67 3.94
CA TYR A 206 4.16 -12.32 4.02
C TYR A 206 4.31 -13.43 2.98
N GLU A 207 3.22 -14.11 2.64
CA GLU A 207 3.22 -15.13 1.59
C GLU A 207 3.42 -14.54 0.20
N ALA A 208 2.94 -13.31 -0.01
CA ALA A 208 3.05 -12.58 -1.26
C ALA A 208 4.41 -11.90 -1.50
N LEU A 209 5.33 -11.95 -0.54
CA LEU A 209 6.68 -11.43 -0.72
C LEU A 209 7.39 -12.16 -1.87
N SER A 210 8.21 -11.44 -2.64
CA SER A 210 9.16 -12.06 -3.58
C SER A 210 10.10 -13.04 -2.86
N ASP A 211 10.74 -13.93 -3.60
CA ASP A 211 11.60 -14.97 -3.00
C ASP A 211 12.81 -14.40 -2.23
N ASP A 212 13.31 -13.25 -2.66
CA ASP A 212 14.35 -12.45 -2.01
C ASP A 212 13.81 -11.38 -1.05
N GLY A 213 12.47 -11.37 -0.85
CA GLY A 213 11.78 -10.39 -0.04
C GLY A 213 12.09 -10.49 1.45
N VAL A 214 11.78 -9.41 2.17
CA VAL A 214 12.06 -9.28 3.60
C VAL A 214 10.77 -9.03 4.38
N ALA A 215 10.49 -9.89 5.36
CA ALA A 215 9.41 -9.71 6.31
C ALA A 215 9.89 -8.96 7.55
N VAL A 216 9.13 -7.96 7.99
CA VAL A 216 9.35 -7.24 9.24
C VAL A 216 8.28 -7.68 10.23
N ILE A 217 8.67 -8.36 11.32
CA ILE A 217 7.75 -8.99 12.27
C ILE A 217 7.84 -8.31 13.63
N ASN A 218 6.69 -7.95 14.18
CA ASN A 218 6.55 -7.48 15.56
C ASN A 218 6.77 -8.67 16.52
N ALA A 219 7.92 -8.71 17.19
CA ALA A 219 8.27 -9.78 18.14
C ALA A 219 7.40 -9.77 19.41
N ASP A 220 6.76 -8.63 19.71
CA ASP A 220 5.88 -8.48 20.87
C ASP A 220 4.41 -8.86 20.55
N ASP A 221 4.08 -9.17 19.30
CA ASP A 221 2.75 -9.62 18.90
C ASP A 221 2.58 -11.12 19.19
N ALA A 222 1.45 -11.51 19.77
CA ALA A 222 1.14 -12.91 20.10
C ALA A 222 1.18 -13.84 18.87
N PHE A 223 0.97 -13.30 17.67
CA PHE A 223 1.01 -14.05 16.42
C PHE A 223 2.40 -14.06 15.75
N ALA A 224 3.44 -13.50 16.37
CA ALA A 224 4.79 -13.49 15.80
C ALA A 224 5.31 -14.88 15.38
N PRO A 225 5.14 -15.97 16.18
CA PRO A 225 5.54 -17.32 15.75
C PRO A 225 4.75 -17.83 14.53
N TYR A 226 3.47 -17.54 14.47
CA TYR A 226 2.62 -17.89 13.33
C TYR A 226 3.06 -17.18 12.05
N PHE A 227 3.35 -15.89 12.13
CA PHE A 227 3.85 -15.12 11.00
C PHE A 227 5.22 -15.58 10.51
N ALA A 228 6.13 -15.92 11.44
CA ALA A 228 7.45 -16.45 11.09
C ALA A 228 7.35 -17.74 10.25
N GLN A 229 6.35 -18.60 10.54
CA GLN A 229 6.11 -19.79 9.73
C GLN A 229 5.60 -19.44 8.31
N ARG A 230 4.74 -18.43 8.18
CA ARG A 230 4.20 -17.99 6.89
C ARG A 230 5.21 -17.28 6.00
N VAL A 231 6.24 -16.68 6.56
CA VAL A 231 7.35 -16.10 5.81
C VAL A 231 8.14 -17.17 5.05
N GLY A 232 8.20 -18.40 5.59
CA GLY A 232 8.91 -19.51 4.99
C GLY A 232 10.44 -19.30 5.01
N HIS A 233 11.08 -19.40 3.86
CA HIS A 233 12.55 -19.31 3.71
C HIS A 233 13.07 -17.87 3.59
N ARG A 234 12.18 -16.88 3.50
CA ARG A 234 12.54 -15.49 3.27
C ARG A 234 13.18 -14.86 4.52
N ARG A 235 13.90 -13.80 4.33
CA ARG A 235 14.58 -13.07 5.42
C ARG A 235 13.56 -12.42 6.35
N ILE A 236 13.85 -12.46 7.66
CA ILE A 236 13.04 -11.82 8.69
C ILE A 236 13.90 -10.80 9.43
N PHE A 237 13.37 -9.59 9.60
CA PHE A 237 13.77 -8.64 10.65
C PHE A 237 12.71 -8.63 11.73
N ARG A 238 13.13 -8.77 12.98
CA ARG A 238 12.24 -8.65 14.13
C ARG A 238 12.39 -7.29 14.78
N TYR A 239 11.28 -6.71 15.20
CA TYR A 239 11.30 -5.51 16.04
C TYR A 239 10.44 -5.72 17.29
N GLY A 240 10.82 -5.06 18.39
CA GLY A 240 10.10 -5.18 19.66
C GLY A 240 10.70 -4.33 20.76
N ILE A 241 9.99 -4.25 21.88
CA ILE A 241 10.41 -3.56 23.09
C ILE A 241 10.63 -4.57 24.23
N GLU A 242 9.77 -5.61 24.31
CA GLU A 242 9.77 -6.59 25.37
C GLU A 242 10.56 -7.85 25.01
N ASN A 243 10.39 -8.34 23.81
CA ASN A 243 11.03 -9.56 23.34
C ASN A 243 12.33 -9.28 22.60
N ASP A 244 13.18 -10.30 22.50
CA ASP A 244 14.43 -10.19 21.74
C ASP A 244 14.14 -9.97 20.25
N ALA A 245 14.81 -8.97 19.69
CA ALA A 245 14.59 -8.51 18.33
C ALA A 245 15.83 -7.83 17.75
N ASP A 246 15.92 -7.80 16.41
CA ASP A 246 17.00 -7.13 15.67
C ASP A 246 16.94 -5.60 15.82
N ILE A 247 15.71 -5.07 15.97
CA ILE A 247 15.43 -3.66 16.10
C ILE A 247 14.69 -3.43 17.40
N ARG A 248 15.30 -2.67 18.30
CA ARG A 248 14.80 -2.51 19.68
C ARG A 248 14.84 -1.07 20.16
N ALA A 249 13.93 -0.75 21.07
CA ALA A 249 13.98 0.48 21.84
C ALA A 249 14.26 0.19 23.32
N THR A 250 15.24 0.89 23.91
CA THR A 250 15.54 0.84 25.33
C THR A 250 15.52 2.24 25.93
N HIS A 251 15.58 2.37 27.26
CA HIS A 251 15.58 3.67 27.97
C HIS A 251 14.44 4.59 27.54
N ILE A 252 13.24 4.01 27.35
CA ILE A 252 12.06 4.72 26.85
C ILE A 252 11.55 5.71 27.89
N GLN A 253 11.47 6.98 27.54
CA GLN A 253 10.89 8.07 28.31
C GLN A 253 9.69 8.64 27.56
N LEU A 254 8.49 8.41 28.09
CA LEU A 254 7.25 8.94 27.51
C LEU A 254 6.95 10.30 28.13
N ARG A 255 6.80 11.32 27.29
CA ARG A 255 6.44 12.70 27.65
C ARG A 255 5.11 13.06 27.00
N SER A 256 4.52 14.20 27.39
CA SER A 256 3.22 14.65 26.88
C SER A 256 3.17 14.85 25.35
N GLU A 257 4.27 15.30 24.74
CA GLU A 257 4.32 15.67 23.33
C GLU A 257 5.33 14.84 22.51
N GLN A 258 6.13 14.01 23.18
CA GLN A 258 7.20 13.26 22.52
C GLN A 258 7.55 11.98 23.27
N SER A 259 8.22 11.08 22.58
CA SER A 259 8.87 9.90 23.18
C SER A 259 10.37 9.99 22.93
N VAL A 260 11.18 9.73 23.96
CA VAL A 260 12.64 9.64 23.83
C VAL A 260 13.06 8.21 24.14
N PHE A 261 13.87 7.63 23.29
CA PHE A 261 14.34 6.26 23.46
C PHE A 261 15.68 6.03 22.76
N GLU A 262 16.38 5.01 23.18
CA GLU A 262 17.58 4.55 22.50
C GLU A 262 17.20 3.47 21.49
N LEU A 263 17.37 3.77 20.20
CA LEU A 263 17.15 2.86 19.08
C LEU A 263 18.40 1.99 18.89
N HIS A 264 18.21 0.67 18.85
CA HIS A 264 19.24 -0.32 18.54
C HIS A 264 18.85 -1.03 17.25
N THR A 265 19.80 -1.14 16.30
CA THR A 265 19.63 -1.86 15.04
C THR A 265 20.94 -2.57 14.68
N PRO A 266 20.93 -3.53 13.75
CA PRO A 266 22.17 -4.11 13.20
C PRO A 266 23.10 -3.09 12.52
N ALA A 267 22.55 -1.93 12.09
CA ALA A 267 23.31 -0.88 11.39
C ALA A 267 23.85 0.21 12.34
N GLY A 268 23.40 0.26 13.59
CA GLY A 268 23.86 1.27 14.55
C GLY A 268 22.90 1.45 15.73
N LYS A 269 23.31 2.38 16.60
CA LYS A 269 22.60 2.75 17.82
C LYS A 269 22.57 4.25 17.98
N GLN A 270 21.40 4.82 18.33
CA GLN A 270 21.22 6.27 18.47
C GLN A 270 20.04 6.60 19.41
N THR A 271 20.18 7.66 20.20
CA THR A 271 19.04 8.24 20.91
C THR A 271 18.13 8.98 19.94
N ILE A 272 16.85 8.63 19.96
CA ILE A 272 15.80 9.23 19.13
C ILE A 272 14.89 10.09 20.00
N THR A 273 14.65 11.33 19.58
CA THR A 273 13.56 12.15 20.08
C THR A 273 12.47 12.16 19.02
N LEU A 274 11.42 11.40 19.25
CA LEU A 274 10.28 11.26 18.35
C LEU A 274 9.16 12.21 18.81
N ALA A 275 8.77 13.18 18.00
CA ALA A 275 7.69 14.14 18.30
C ALA A 275 6.27 13.51 18.22
N LEU A 276 6.17 12.25 18.65
CA LEU A 276 4.95 11.46 18.76
C LEU A 276 4.93 10.82 20.15
N PRO A 277 3.95 11.16 21.00
CA PRO A 277 3.87 10.60 22.35
C PRO A 277 3.34 9.17 22.35
N GLY A 278 3.72 8.42 23.38
CA GLY A 278 3.15 7.11 23.69
C GLY A 278 3.94 5.92 23.15
N ARG A 279 3.88 4.83 23.93
CA ARG A 279 4.60 3.57 23.63
C ARG A 279 4.24 2.98 22.26
N HIS A 280 2.99 3.11 21.84
CA HIS A 280 2.55 2.63 20.53
C HIS A 280 3.26 3.34 19.36
N ASN A 281 3.60 4.62 19.52
CA ASN A 281 4.39 5.35 18.52
C ASN A 281 5.86 4.96 18.52
N VAL A 282 6.41 4.55 19.66
CA VAL A 282 7.74 3.91 19.70
C VAL A 282 7.71 2.61 18.89
N MET A 283 6.69 1.76 19.07
CA MET A 283 6.51 0.54 18.28
C MET A 283 6.35 0.84 16.77
N ASN A 284 5.55 1.85 16.41
CA ASN A 284 5.41 2.28 15.01
C ASN A 284 6.75 2.75 14.42
N ALA A 285 7.59 3.43 15.21
CA ALA A 285 8.93 3.86 14.79
C ALA A 285 9.87 2.66 14.59
N LEU A 286 9.79 1.63 15.44
CA LEU A 286 10.56 0.40 15.25
C LEU A 286 10.12 -0.36 13.99
N ALA A 287 8.82 -0.44 13.73
CA ALA A 287 8.27 -1.03 12.49
C ALA A 287 8.78 -0.29 11.25
N ALA A 288 8.71 1.05 11.25
CA ALA A 288 9.20 1.89 10.16
C ALA A 288 10.72 1.73 9.97
N THR A 289 11.49 1.63 11.06
CA THR A 289 12.93 1.35 11.03
C THR A 289 13.22 0.02 10.36
N GLY A 290 12.47 -1.03 10.70
CA GLY A 290 12.64 -2.36 10.10
C GLY A 290 12.35 -2.36 8.61
N LEU A 291 11.27 -1.71 8.20
CA LEU A 291 10.92 -1.54 6.79
C LEU A 291 12.00 -0.75 6.04
N ALA A 292 12.52 0.33 6.63
CA ALA A 292 13.55 1.16 6.02
C ALA A 292 14.87 0.40 5.81
N LEU A 293 15.34 -0.32 6.83
CA LEU A 293 16.54 -1.17 6.74
C LEU A 293 16.36 -2.26 5.67
N ALA A 294 15.19 -2.90 5.64
CA ALA A 294 14.87 -3.92 4.65
C ALA A 294 14.82 -3.35 3.22
N ALA A 295 14.37 -2.10 3.07
CA ALA A 295 14.35 -1.39 1.79
C ALA A 295 15.72 -0.81 1.40
N GLY A 296 16.76 -0.94 2.24
CA GLY A 296 18.14 -0.50 1.94
C GLY A 296 18.47 0.92 2.39
N ALA A 297 17.66 1.56 3.23
CA ALA A 297 17.96 2.89 3.76
C ALA A 297 19.18 2.87 4.69
N HIS A 298 20.01 3.91 4.59
CA HIS A 298 21.13 4.11 5.51
C HIS A 298 20.66 4.51 6.91
N PHE A 299 21.42 4.15 7.93
CA PHE A 299 21.08 4.42 9.33
C PHE A 299 20.86 5.92 9.62
N ASP A 300 21.67 6.79 9.03
CA ASP A 300 21.52 8.25 9.19
C ASP A 300 20.17 8.76 8.66
N ALA A 301 19.68 8.23 7.53
CA ALA A 301 18.37 8.58 6.98
C ALA A 301 17.24 8.14 7.93
N ILE A 302 17.39 6.97 8.56
CA ILE A 302 16.44 6.46 9.57
C ILE A 302 16.39 7.41 10.77
N VAL A 303 17.54 7.76 11.34
CA VAL A 303 17.63 8.68 12.48
C VAL A 303 16.98 10.03 12.16
N GLN A 304 17.39 10.63 11.04
CA GLN A 304 16.86 11.93 10.60
C GLN A 304 15.36 11.88 10.33
N GLY A 305 14.86 10.82 9.67
CA GLY A 305 13.46 10.64 9.35
C GLY A 305 12.58 10.50 10.60
N LEU A 306 13.03 9.70 11.58
CA LEU A 306 12.31 9.56 12.85
C LEU A 306 12.26 10.86 13.65
N GLN A 307 13.36 11.63 13.68
CA GLN A 307 13.44 12.90 14.41
C GLN A 307 12.64 14.04 13.74
N ALA A 308 12.45 13.96 12.42
CA ALA A 308 11.67 14.95 11.67
C ALA A 308 10.15 14.63 11.64
N ALA A 309 9.75 13.45 12.09
CA ALA A 309 8.36 13.03 12.07
C ALA A 309 7.46 13.95 12.91
N THR A 310 6.31 14.32 12.35
CA THR A 310 5.32 15.17 13.01
C THR A 310 4.00 14.43 13.18
N PRO A 311 3.18 14.81 14.17
CA PRO A 311 1.84 14.23 14.33
C PRO A 311 1.00 14.38 13.07
N VAL A 312 0.28 13.32 12.70
CA VAL A 312 -0.73 13.39 11.64
C VAL A 312 -1.85 14.28 12.13
N LYS A 313 -2.18 15.33 11.41
CA LYS A 313 -3.41 16.08 11.67
C LYS A 313 -4.59 15.15 11.34
N GLY A 314 -5.32 14.72 12.38
CA GLY A 314 -6.54 13.92 12.27
C GLY A 314 -7.68 14.70 11.64
#